data_165bc39eb8366f0cbb3a8c65e94f2696
#
_entry.id   165bc39eb8366f0cbb3a8c65e94f2696
#
_cell.length_a   1.000
_cell.length_b   1.000
_cell.length_c   1.000
_cell.angle_alpha   90.00
_cell.angle_beta   90.00
_cell.angle_gamma   90.00
#
_symmetry.space_group_name_H-M   'P 1'
#
loop_
_entity.id
_entity.type
_entity.pdbx_description
1 polymer ?
#
loop_
_entity_poly.entity_id
_entity_poly.type
_entity_poly.pdbx_seq_one_letter_code
_entity_poly.pdbx_strand_id
1 'polypeptide(L)'
;MSKYISTVRFLVKEGSSDEFVTRHVANFHVPEVTTSYIVKTGERTFAFVAIFESEQHLIDARPQMIKSLNSVRDLLEEISPELGVTDPVSGPVVFER
;
A
#
# COMPACT_ATOMS: atom_id res chain seq x y z
N MET A 1 -9.41 -3.25 -21.78
CA MET A 1 -8.14 -3.17 -21.04
C MET A 1 -8.38 -3.50 -19.60
N SER A 2 -7.42 -4.18 -19.01
CA SER A 2 -7.59 -4.66 -17.64
C SER A 2 -7.18 -3.60 -16.63
N LYS A 3 -7.97 -3.45 -15.59
CA LYS A 3 -7.53 -2.72 -14.41
C LYS A 3 -6.33 -3.44 -13.82
N TYR A 4 -5.53 -2.70 -13.08
CA TYR A 4 -4.35 -3.21 -12.41
C TYR A 4 -4.47 -2.95 -10.92
N ILE A 5 -4.08 -3.92 -10.09
CA ILE A 5 -4.17 -3.78 -8.64
C ILE A 5 -2.79 -3.97 -8.03
N SER A 6 -2.46 -3.11 -7.08
CA SER A 6 -1.28 -3.25 -6.24
C SER A 6 -1.74 -3.49 -4.81
N THR A 7 -1.16 -4.51 -4.17
CA THR A 7 -1.43 -4.83 -2.78
C THR A 7 -0.11 -4.84 -2.04
N VAL A 8 -0.05 -4.18 -0.87
CA VAL A 8 1.16 -4.11 -0.06
C VAL A 8 0.80 -4.46 1.38
N ARG A 9 1.50 -5.45 1.96
CA ARG A 9 1.29 -5.80 3.36
C ARG A 9 2.33 -5.09 4.22
N PHE A 10 1.91 -4.73 5.43
CA PHE A 10 2.76 -4.04 6.41
C PHE A 10 2.62 -4.68 7.78
N LEU A 11 3.72 -4.69 8.52
CA LEU A 11 3.73 -4.98 9.95
C LEU A 11 4.11 -3.68 10.67
N VAL A 12 3.22 -3.19 11.53
CA VAL A 12 3.41 -1.92 12.23
C VAL A 12 4.00 -2.18 13.61
N LYS A 13 4.87 -1.29 14.07
CA LYS A 13 5.42 -1.38 15.41
C LYS A 13 4.33 -1.37 16.46
N GLU A 14 4.56 -2.08 17.57
CA GLU A 14 3.60 -2.16 18.65
C GLU A 14 3.21 -0.76 19.14
N GLY A 15 1.90 -0.54 19.28
CA GLY A 15 1.38 0.75 19.75
C GLY A 15 1.28 1.81 18.66
N SER A 16 1.64 1.52 17.41
CA SER A 16 1.69 2.54 16.35
C SER A 16 0.58 2.38 15.30
N SER A 17 -0.37 1.46 15.51
CA SER A 17 -1.40 1.18 14.50
C SER A 17 -2.27 2.39 14.18
N ASP A 18 -2.72 3.13 15.18
CA ASP A 18 -3.58 4.29 14.94
C ASP A 18 -2.80 5.40 14.23
N GLU A 19 -1.56 5.64 14.62
CA GLU A 19 -0.73 6.65 13.99
C GLU A 19 -0.43 6.28 12.55
N PHE A 20 -0.23 4.99 12.25
CA PHE A 20 0.00 4.51 10.89
C PHE A 20 -1.16 4.91 9.98
N VAL A 21 -2.39 4.62 10.40
CA VAL A 21 -3.57 4.96 9.60
C VAL A 21 -3.68 6.47 9.42
N THR A 22 -3.52 7.23 10.51
CA THR A 22 -3.63 8.68 10.48
C THR A 22 -2.60 9.30 9.51
N ARG A 23 -1.34 8.86 9.59
CA ARG A 23 -0.31 9.37 8.69
C ARG A 23 -0.54 8.96 7.25
N HIS A 24 -1.00 7.72 7.03
CA HIS A 24 -1.28 7.28 5.67
C HIS A 24 -2.36 8.16 5.04
N VAL A 25 -3.45 8.38 5.75
CA VAL A 25 -4.55 9.23 5.25
C VAL A 25 -4.06 10.64 4.93
N ALA A 26 -3.21 11.19 5.79
CA ALA A 26 -2.72 12.56 5.61
C ALA A 26 -1.73 12.70 4.45
N ASN A 27 -0.99 11.63 4.10
CA ASN A 27 0.14 11.74 3.17
C ASN A 27 -0.06 10.98 1.86
N PHE A 28 -1.15 10.26 1.69
CA PHE A 28 -1.37 9.51 0.45
C PHE A 28 -2.09 10.39 -0.56
N HIS A 29 -1.33 10.91 -1.53
CA HIS A 29 -1.83 11.77 -2.59
C HIS A 29 -1.31 11.26 -3.92
N VAL A 30 -2.04 10.30 -4.51
CA VAL A 30 -1.61 9.64 -5.75
C VAL A 30 -2.77 9.73 -6.75
N PRO A 31 -2.72 10.72 -7.69
CA PRO A 31 -3.83 10.96 -8.61
C PRO A 31 -4.17 9.78 -9.51
N GLU A 32 -3.18 8.94 -9.83
CA GLU A 32 -3.38 7.78 -10.71
C GLU A 32 -4.20 6.67 -10.07
N VAL A 33 -4.37 6.69 -8.76
CA VAL A 33 -5.15 5.66 -8.05
C VAL A 33 -6.64 5.99 -8.19
N THR A 34 -7.41 5.05 -8.73
CA THR A 34 -8.86 5.19 -8.84
C THR A 34 -9.52 5.04 -7.49
N THR A 35 -9.12 4.01 -6.75
CA THR A 35 -9.67 3.68 -5.43
C THR A 35 -8.58 3.01 -4.62
N SER A 36 -8.53 3.27 -3.32
CA SER A 36 -7.59 2.59 -2.44
C SER A 36 -8.23 2.30 -1.10
N TYR A 37 -7.67 1.29 -0.43
CA TYR A 37 -8.14 0.85 0.89
C TYR A 37 -6.95 0.57 1.77
N ILE A 38 -7.09 0.88 3.06
CA ILE A 38 -6.24 0.31 4.11
C ILE A 38 -7.12 -0.68 4.87
N VAL A 39 -6.70 -1.93 4.88
CA VAL A 39 -7.42 -3.02 5.54
C VAL A 39 -6.61 -3.45 6.76
N LYS A 40 -7.24 -3.48 7.93
CA LYS A 40 -6.59 -3.97 9.14
C LYS A 40 -6.79 -5.49 9.19
N THR A 41 -5.72 -6.24 9.01
CA THR A 41 -5.77 -7.71 8.94
C THR A 41 -5.43 -8.37 10.27
N GLY A 42 -4.94 -7.61 11.24
CA GLY A 42 -4.60 -8.08 12.57
C GLY A 42 -4.36 -6.87 13.46
N GLU A 43 -3.91 -7.10 14.69
CA GLU A 43 -3.68 -6.01 15.63
C GLU A 43 -2.63 -5.02 15.14
N ARG A 44 -1.58 -5.55 14.48
CA ARG A 44 -0.46 -4.75 13.99
C ARG A 44 -0.20 -4.95 12.50
N THR A 45 -1.10 -5.66 11.80
CA THR A 45 -0.91 -5.96 10.39
C THR A 45 -1.96 -5.27 9.54
N PHE A 46 -1.51 -4.76 8.40
CA PHE A 46 -2.36 -4.03 7.46
C PHE A 46 -2.07 -4.46 6.04
N ALA A 47 -3.07 -4.31 5.18
CA ALA A 47 -2.91 -4.47 3.74
C ALA A 47 -3.39 -3.18 3.08
N PHE A 48 -2.57 -2.64 2.20
CA PHE A 48 -2.94 -1.50 1.36
C PHE A 48 -3.31 -2.04 -0.01
N VAL A 49 -4.48 -1.64 -0.53
CA VAL A 49 -4.95 -2.06 -1.85
C VAL A 49 -5.19 -0.81 -2.67
N ALA A 50 -4.55 -0.73 -3.84
CA ALA A 50 -4.74 0.39 -4.76
C ALA A 50 -5.16 -0.14 -6.12
N ILE A 51 -6.19 0.48 -6.70
CA ILE A 51 -6.75 0.10 -7.99
C ILE A 51 -6.39 1.17 -9.01
N PHE A 52 -5.85 0.73 -10.16
CA PHE A 52 -5.44 1.59 -11.27
C PHE A 52 -6.20 1.19 -12.53
N GLU A 53 -6.41 2.14 -13.43
CA GLU A 53 -7.06 1.87 -14.70
C GLU A 53 -6.21 0.98 -15.61
N SER A 54 -4.88 1.02 -15.44
CA SER A 54 -3.94 0.25 -16.27
C SER A 54 -2.61 0.09 -15.55
N GLU A 55 -1.77 -0.81 -16.08
CA GLU A 55 -0.41 -0.97 -15.58
C GLU A 55 0.40 0.32 -15.71
N GLN A 56 0.19 1.07 -16.79
CA GLN A 56 0.92 2.31 -16.98
C GLN A 56 0.63 3.32 -15.87
N HIS A 57 -0.63 3.39 -15.42
CA HIS A 57 -0.99 4.27 -14.30
C HIS A 57 -0.24 3.86 -13.03
N LEU A 58 -0.07 2.56 -12.78
CA LEU A 58 0.72 2.08 -11.64
C LEU A 58 2.17 2.52 -11.77
N ILE A 59 2.76 2.35 -12.96
CA ILE A 59 4.15 2.74 -13.21
C ILE A 59 4.32 4.23 -12.95
N ASP A 60 3.41 5.05 -13.46
CA ASP A 60 3.46 6.50 -13.29
C ASP A 60 3.30 6.91 -11.82
N ALA A 61 2.54 6.12 -11.06
CA ALA A 61 2.25 6.41 -9.65
C ALA A 61 3.40 6.04 -8.71
N ARG A 62 4.33 5.17 -9.13
CA ARG A 62 5.36 4.62 -8.25
C ARG A 62 6.15 5.67 -7.46
N PRO A 63 6.63 6.78 -8.06
CA PRO A 63 7.38 7.76 -7.26
C PRO A 63 6.57 8.33 -6.11
N GLN A 64 5.28 8.60 -6.32
CA GLN A 64 4.41 9.13 -5.28
C GLN A 64 4.06 8.07 -4.24
N MET A 65 3.91 6.81 -4.67
CA MET A 65 3.66 5.71 -3.75
C MET A 65 4.86 5.46 -2.83
N ILE A 66 6.07 5.55 -3.37
CA ILE A 66 7.30 5.43 -2.58
C ILE A 66 7.40 6.57 -1.58
N LYS A 67 7.05 7.79 -2.00
CA LYS A 67 7.04 8.95 -1.11
C LYS A 67 6.05 8.76 0.03
N SER A 68 4.86 8.24 -0.27
CA SER A 68 3.85 7.94 0.74
C SER A 68 4.36 6.87 1.72
N LEU A 69 4.99 5.82 1.22
CA LEU A 69 5.58 4.78 2.07
C LEU A 69 6.62 5.37 3.00
N ASN A 70 7.49 6.25 2.48
CA ASN A 70 8.55 6.86 3.29
C ASN A 70 7.97 7.69 4.44
N SER A 71 6.77 8.23 4.29
CA SER A 71 6.13 9.03 5.34
C SER A 71 5.71 8.20 6.57
N VAL A 72 5.62 6.87 6.42
CA VAL A 72 5.22 5.97 7.52
C VAL A 72 6.29 4.92 7.83
N ARG A 73 7.42 4.94 7.12
CA ARG A 73 8.43 3.90 7.25
C ARG A 73 8.95 3.73 8.67
N ASP A 74 9.06 4.81 9.43
CA ASP A 74 9.53 4.76 10.83
C ASP A 74 8.56 4.02 11.76
N LEU A 75 7.31 3.79 11.32
CA LEU A 75 6.31 3.06 12.09
C LEU A 75 6.28 1.57 11.74
N LEU A 76 7.05 1.12 10.75
CA LEU A 76 7.01 -0.23 10.24
C LEU A 76 8.12 -1.10 10.84
N GLU A 77 7.80 -2.39 10.98
CA GLU A 77 8.78 -3.41 11.36
C GLU A 77 9.06 -4.32 10.18
N GLU A 78 10.22 -4.98 10.21
CA GLU A 78 10.57 -5.96 9.21
C GLU A 78 9.61 -7.15 9.29
N ILE A 79 8.99 -7.50 8.16
CA ILE A 79 8.11 -8.66 8.07
C ILE A 79 8.95 -9.95 8.09
N SER A 80 10.01 -9.98 7.30
CA SER A 80 10.97 -11.06 7.26
C SER A 80 12.26 -10.53 6.65
N PRO A 81 13.41 -11.22 6.84
CA PRO A 81 14.67 -10.77 6.21
C PRO A 81 14.58 -10.68 4.69
N GLU A 82 13.79 -11.56 4.07
CA GLU A 82 13.65 -11.58 2.61
C GLU A 82 12.78 -10.44 2.10
N LEU A 83 11.70 -10.10 2.83
CA LEU A 83 10.73 -9.09 2.38
C LEU A 83 11.07 -7.68 2.83
N GLY A 84 11.77 -7.53 3.96
CA GLY A 84 11.99 -6.21 4.56
C GLY A 84 10.72 -5.71 5.22
N VAL A 85 10.44 -4.40 5.11
CA VAL A 85 9.31 -3.77 5.81
C VAL A 85 8.01 -3.78 5.00
N THR A 86 8.04 -4.23 3.74
CA THR A 86 6.84 -4.32 2.89
C THR A 86 6.82 -5.63 2.14
N ASP A 87 5.61 -6.06 1.79
CA ASP A 87 5.40 -7.24 0.95
C ASP A 87 4.47 -6.83 -0.19
N PRO A 88 5.02 -6.22 -1.27
CA PRO A 88 4.21 -5.76 -2.39
C PRO A 88 3.97 -6.85 -3.42
N VAL A 89 2.74 -6.93 -3.91
CA VAL A 89 2.40 -7.75 -5.08
C VAL A 89 1.46 -6.94 -5.96
N SER A 90 1.56 -7.12 -7.27
CA SER A 90 0.68 -6.42 -8.20
C SER A 90 0.44 -7.26 -9.43
N GLY A 91 -0.67 -7.00 -10.12
CA GLY A 91 -0.99 -7.70 -11.35
C GLY A 91 -2.28 -7.19 -11.96
N PRO A 92 -2.55 -7.63 -13.21
CA PRO A 92 -3.78 -7.26 -13.88
C PRO A 92 -4.97 -7.97 -13.26
N VAL A 93 -6.12 -7.31 -13.30
CA VAL A 93 -7.38 -7.92 -12.88
C VAL A 93 -7.79 -8.89 -14.00
N VAL A 94 -7.93 -10.17 -13.65
CA VAL A 94 -8.32 -11.22 -14.62
C VAL A 94 -9.77 -11.63 -14.49
N PHE A 95 -10.45 -11.18 -13.45
CA PHE A 95 -11.88 -11.39 -13.24
C PHE A 95 -12.44 -10.28 -12.39
N GLU A 96 -13.53 -9.69 -12.81
CA GLU A 96 -14.21 -8.65 -12.06
C GLU A 96 -15.70 -8.97 -12.06
N ARG A 97 -16.33 -8.89 -10.90
CA ARG A 97 -17.76 -9.17 -10.77
C ARG A 97 -18.56 -7.89 -10.70
#